data_10eac8d63dc885d14cda5be5fff28ae1
#
_entry.id   10eac8d63dc885d14cda5be5fff28ae1
#
_cell.length_a   1.000
_cell.length_b   1.000
_cell.length_c   1.000
_cell.angle_alpha   90.00
_cell.angle_beta   90.00
_cell.angle_gamma   90.00
#
_symmetry.space_group_name_H-M   'P 1'
#
loop_
_entity.id
_entity.type
_entity.pdbx_description
1 polymer ?
#
loop_
_entity_poly.entity_id
_entity_poly.type
_entity_poly.pdbx_seq_one_letter_code
_entity_poly.pdbx_strand_id
1 'polypeptide(L)'
;MMDLQENLQQVEANICKACENAGRKRSDVTLIAVSKTKPIEMLQTVYDLGPRDFGENKVQEMCEKMEVLPKDIRWHMIGHLQTNKVKYIVGKTELIHSVDSLHLAKEIEKQAAKQNVTVSILVEVNIAEEESKFGIHKEETI
;
A
#
# COMPACT_ATOMS: atom_id res chain seq x y z
N MET A 1 15.15 -16.11 -16.28
CA MET A 1 15.26 -15.37 -15.00
C MET A 1 14.80 -13.93 -15.22
N MET A 2 13.94 -13.43 -14.35
CA MET A 2 13.48 -12.06 -14.46
C MET A 2 14.58 -11.07 -14.07
N ASP A 3 14.84 -10.11 -14.94
CA ASP A 3 15.73 -9.00 -14.62
C ASP A 3 14.89 -7.87 -14.03
N LEU A 4 15.00 -7.65 -12.72
CA LEU A 4 14.23 -6.65 -12.01
C LEU A 4 14.50 -5.24 -12.53
N GLN A 5 15.75 -4.95 -12.90
CA GLN A 5 16.12 -3.65 -13.42
C GLN A 5 15.42 -3.37 -14.75
N GLU A 6 15.47 -4.31 -15.67
CA GLU A 6 14.82 -4.17 -16.98
C GLU A 6 13.31 -4.04 -16.83
N ASN A 7 12.71 -4.87 -15.97
CA ASN A 7 11.27 -4.82 -15.72
C ASN A 7 10.86 -3.46 -15.14
N LEU A 8 11.60 -2.95 -14.18
CA LEU A 8 11.32 -1.65 -13.58
C LEU A 8 11.46 -0.54 -14.61
N GLN A 9 12.52 -0.56 -15.44
CA GLN A 9 12.71 0.43 -16.50
C GLN A 9 11.54 0.43 -17.48
N GLN A 10 11.03 -0.74 -17.82
CA GLN A 10 9.88 -0.87 -18.73
C GLN A 10 8.62 -0.27 -18.12
N VAL A 11 8.36 -0.55 -16.85
CA VAL A 11 7.20 0.01 -16.13
C VAL A 11 7.32 1.53 -16.05
N GLU A 12 8.49 2.04 -15.68
CA GLU A 12 8.73 3.50 -15.60
C GLU A 12 8.54 4.18 -16.95
N ALA A 13 9.05 3.58 -18.02
CA ALA A 13 8.87 4.11 -19.38
C ALA A 13 7.39 4.19 -19.75
N ASN A 14 6.61 3.18 -19.40
CA ASN A 14 5.18 3.17 -19.66
C ASN A 14 4.44 4.26 -18.87
N ILE A 15 4.81 4.47 -17.61
CA ILE A 15 4.22 5.52 -16.78
C ILE A 15 4.56 6.90 -17.34
N CYS A 16 5.82 7.13 -17.71
CA CYS A 16 6.24 8.40 -18.27
C CYS A 16 5.49 8.72 -19.55
N LYS A 17 5.35 7.73 -20.44
CA LYS A 17 4.60 7.90 -21.69
C LYS A 17 3.13 8.22 -21.43
N ALA A 18 2.50 7.53 -20.49
CA ALA A 18 1.11 7.80 -20.12
C ALA A 18 0.96 9.21 -19.55
N CYS A 19 1.90 9.67 -18.73
CA CYS A 19 1.90 11.03 -18.20
C CYS A 19 2.02 12.07 -19.30
N GLU A 20 2.93 11.87 -20.25
CA GLU A 20 3.09 12.76 -21.40
C GLU A 20 1.79 12.88 -22.19
N ASN A 21 1.16 11.73 -22.49
CA ASN A 21 -0.09 11.69 -23.24
C ASN A 21 -1.24 12.39 -22.52
N ALA A 22 -1.23 12.36 -21.19
CA ALA A 22 -2.28 12.96 -20.36
C ALA A 22 -1.97 14.41 -19.94
N GLY A 23 -0.82 14.95 -20.31
CA GLY A 23 -0.39 16.28 -19.88
C GLY A 23 -0.10 16.35 -18.39
N ARG A 24 0.36 15.24 -17.79
CA ARG A 24 0.67 15.14 -16.36
C ARG A 24 2.17 14.99 -16.14
N LYS A 25 2.61 15.34 -14.93
CA LYS A 25 3.99 15.12 -14.52
C LYS A 25 4.16 13.69 -14.02
N ARG A 26 5.36 13.11 -14.22
CA ARG A 26 5.66 11.79 -13.63
C ARG A 26 5.46 11.79 -12.12
N SER A 27 5.78 12.90 -11.46
CA SER A 27 5.64 13.04 -10.01
C SER A 27 4.18 13.02 -9.52
N ASP A 28 3.21 13.16 -10.41
CA ASP A 28 1.79 13.07 -10.05
C ASP A 28 1.34 11.62 -9.84
N VAL A 29 2.18 10.65 -10.20
CA VAL A 29 1.86 9.22 -10.11
C VAL A 29 2.83 8.54 -9.16
N THR A 30 2.29 7.79 -8.20
CA THR A 30 3.08 6.99 -7.28
C THR A 30 3.04 5.54 -7.73
N LEU A 31 4.21 4.96 -8.02
CA LEU A 31 4.34 3.54 -8.32
C LEU A 31 4.60 2.80 -7.01
N ILE A 32 3.74 1.83 -6.71
CA ILE A 32 3.92 0.98 -5.55
C ILE A 32 4.43 -0.38 -6.01
N ALA A 33 5.61 -0.77 -5.52
CA ALA A 33 6.15 -2.10 -5.79
C ALA A 33 5.43 -3.10 -4.88
N VAL A 34 4.60 -3.96 -5.47
CA VAL A 34 3.90 -4.99 -4.72
C VAL A 34 4.90 -6.07 -4.35
N SER A 35 5.16 -6.22 -3.06
CA SER A 35 6.25 -7.02 -2.53
C SER A 35 5.78 -8.22 -1.69
N LYS A 36 4.47 -8.43 -1.64
CA LYS A 36 3.90 -9.56 -0.90
C LYS A 36 4.49 -10.88 -1.37
N THR A 37 4.81 -11.77 -0.44
CA THR A 37 5.38 -13.10 -0.68
C THR A 37 6.76 -13.10 -1.34
N LYS A 38 7.38 -11.95 -1.50
CA LYS A 38 8.72 -11.86 -2.10
C LYS A 38 9.79 -11.81 -1.01
N PRO A 39 10.98 -12.39 -1.28
CA PRO A 39 12.05 -12.39 -0.28
C PRO A 39 12.64 -11.00 -0.08
N ILE A 40 13.18 -10.77 1.10
CA ILE A 40 13.76 -9.48 1.50
C ILE A 40 14.85 -9.03 0.52
N GLU A 41 15.67 -9.96 0.03
CA GLU A 41 16.74 -9.65 -0.92
C GLU A 41 16.21 -9.04 -2.22
N MET A 42 15.05 -9.48 -2.67
CA MET A 42 14.40 -8.92 -3.86
C MET A 42 13.94 -7.49 -3.60
N LEU A 43 13.38 -7.23 -2.42
CA LEU A 43 12.96 -5.88 -2.05
C LEU A 43 14.16 -4.94 -1.94
N GLN A 44 15.26 -5.42 -1.36
CA GLN A 44 16.48 -4.62 -1.28
C GLN A 44 17.01 -4.27 -2.67
N THR A 45 16.97 -5.22 -3.60
CA THR A 45 17.38 -4.97 -4.99
C THR A 45 16.52 -3.88 -5.63
N VAL A 46 15.20 -3.95 -5.47
CA VAL A 46 14.29 -2.93 -6.01
C VAL A 46 14.54 -1.58 -5.33
N TYR A 47 14.73 -1.57 -4.02
CA TYR A 47 15.06 -0.35 -3.29
C TYR A 47 16.32 0.32 -3.84
N ASP A 48 17.37 -0.46 -4.09
CA ASP A 48 18.62 0.06 -4.62
C ASP A 48 18.47 0.65 -6.02
N LEU A 49 17.43 0.24 -6.76
CA LEU A 49 17.11 0.77 -8.08
C LEU A 49 16.30 2.06 -8.05
N GLY A 50 15.84 2.50 -6.87
CA GLY A 50 15.19 3.79 -6.69
C GLY A 50 13.84 3.81 -6.01
N PRO A 51 12.93 2.84 -6.22
CA PRO A 51 11.60 2.88 -5.61
C PRO A 51 11.63 2.97 -4.07
N ARG A 52 10.65 3.68 -3.53
CA ARG A 52 10.51 3.89 -2.07
C ARG A 52 9.14 3.48 -1.55
N ASP A 53 8.20 3.17 -2.44
CA ASP A 53 6.84 2.77 -2.06
C ASP A 53 6.67 1.28 -2.31
N PHE A 54 6.36 0.53 -1.26
CA PHE A 54 6.20 -0.92 -1.31
C PHE A 54 4.84 -1.30 -0.73
N GLY A 55 4.22 -2.32 -1.28
CA GLY A 55 2.88 -2.75 -0.87
C GLY A 55 2.85 -4.18 -0.36
N GLU A 56 2.26 -4.38 0.82
CA GLU A 56 2.12 -5.68 1.46
C GLU A 56 0.66 -5.99 1.76
N ASN A 57 0.33 -7.28 1.79
CA ASN A 57 -1.01 -7.75 2.11
C ASN A 57 -1.17 -8.19 3.56
N LYS A 58 -0.10 -8.67 4.19
CA LYS A 58 -0.16 -9.23 5.54
C LYS A 58 0.65 -8.38 6.51
N VAL A 59 0.03 -8.05 7.63
CA VAL A 59 0.66 -7.22 8.66
C VAL A 59 1.95 -7.85 9.17
N GLN A 60 1.96 -9.15 9.45
CA GLN A 60 3.14 -9.83 9.98
C GLN A 60 4.31 -9.73 9.00
N GLU A 61 4.06 -10.04 7.73
CA GLU A 61 5.08 -9.96 6.68
C GLU A 61 5.62 -8.53 6.56
N MET A 62 4.74 -7.53 6.56
CA MET A 62 5.14 -6.12 6.51
C MET A 62 6.03 -5.74 7.70
N CYS A 63 5.62 -6.11 8.91
CA CYS A 63 6.38 -5.76 10.10
C CYS A 63 7.77 -6.41 10.12
N GLU A 64 7.87 -7.66 9.72
CA GLU A 64 9.15 -8.35 9.62
C GLU A 64 10.09 -7.66 8.62
N LYS A 65 9.55 -7.26 7.47
CA LYS A 65 10.33 -6.54 6.44
C LYS A 65 10.75 -5.16 6.91
N MET A 66 9.88 -4.46 7.65
CA MET A 66 10.20 -3.14 8.20
C MET A 66 11.41 -3.17 9.13
N GLU A 67 11.61 -4.27 9.87
CA GLU A 67 12.70 -4.37 10.81
C GLU A 67 14.06 -4.47 10.11
N VAL A 68 14.10 -5.07 8.94
CA VAL A 68 15.34 -5.42 8.23
C VAL A 68 15.67 -4.41 7.12
N LEU A 69 14.66 -3.91 6.42
CA LEU A 69 14.85 -3.05 5.26
C LEU A 69 15.04 -1.57 5.65
N PRO A 70 15.56 -0.73 4.73
CA PRO A 70 15.79 0.69 5.02
C PRO A 70 14.55 1.41 5.54
N LYS A 71 14.78 2.37 6.42
CA LYS A 71 13.69 3.04 7.16
C LYS A 71 12.99 4.15 6.38
N ASP A 72 13.50 4.51 5.22
CA ASP A 72 12.87 5.51 4.35
C ASP A 72 11.88 4.90 3.34
N ILE A 73 11.63 3.61 3.42
CA ILE A 73 10.57 2.97 2.63
C ILE A 73 9.21 3.45 3.14
N ARG A 74 8.35 3.84 2.21
CA ARG A 74 6.95 4.16 2.50
C ARG A 74 6.13 2.89 2.26
N TRP A 75 5.60 2.33 3.34
CA TRP A 75 4.87 1.07 3.30
C TRP A 75 3.38 1.30 3.10
N HIS A 76 2.79 0.55 2.19
CA HIS A 76 1.37 0.59 1.89
C HIS A 76 0.73 -0.75 2.27
N MET A 77 -0.31 -0.70 3.09
CA MET A 77 -1.13 -1.89 3.34
C MET A 77 -2.18 -1.96 2.24
N ILE A 78 -2.00 -2.88 1.30
CA ILE A 78 -2.86 -2.98 0.11
C ILE A 78 -3.81 -4.18 0.16
N GLY A 79 -3.67 -5.08 1.13
CA GLY A 79 -4.54 -6.21 1.32
C GLY A 79 -5.58 -5.99 2.42
N HIS A 80 -6.47 -6.96 2.58
CA HIS A 80 -7.48 -6.92 3.63
C HIS A 80 -6.83 -6.82 5.01
N LEU A 81 -7.27 -5.84 5.80
CA LEU A 81 -6.72 -5.58 7.13
C LEU A 81 -7.70 -6.05 8.19
N GLN A 82 -7.27 -7.00 9.02
CA GLN A 82 -8.05 -7.45 10.16
C GLN A 82 -7.98 -6.42 11.29
N THR A 83 -9.11 -6.19 11.95
CA THR A 83 -9.23 -5.19 13.01
C THR A 83 -8.21 -5.40 14.12
N ASN A 84 -7.97 -6.66 14.53
CA ASN A 84 -7.02 -6.98 15.59
C ASN A 84 -5.55 -6.79 15.20
N LYS A 85 -5.27 -6.48 13.93
CA LYS A 85 -3.91 -6.23 13.44
C LYS A 85 -3.58 -4.75 13.27
N VAL A 86 -4.58 -3.88 13.35
CA VAL A 86 -4.43 -2.42 13.13
C VAL A 86 -3.35 -1.83 14.02
N LYS A 87 -3.32 -2.20 15.28
CA LYS A 87 -2.37 -1.66 16.27
C LYS A 87 -0.90 -1.83 15.90
N TYR A 88 -0.58 -2.82 15.05
CA TYR A 88 0.80 -3.12 14.68
C TYR A 88 1.33 -2.22 13.56
N ILE A 89 0.45 -1.60 12.77
CA ILE A 89 0.85 -0.83 11.59
C ILE A 89 0.49 0.66 11.67
N VAL A 90 -0.36 1.06 12.58
CA VAL A 90 -0.73 2.48 12.75
C VAL A 90 0.50 3.29 13.12
N GLY A 91 0.70 4.39 12.41
CA GLY A 91 1.89 5.23 12.57
C GLY A 91 3.11 4.75 11.80
N LYS A 92 3.03 3.60 11.15
CA LYS A 92 4.16 3.00 10.41
C LYS A 92 3.91 2.90 8.90
N THR A 93 2.65 3.01 8.47
CA THR A 93 2.29 2.92 7.06
C THR A 93 2.05 4.31 6.47
N GLU A 94 2.39 4.45 5.20
CA GLU A 94 2.09 5.65 4.42
C GLU A 94 0.59 5.76 4.13
N LEU A 95 -0.03 4.61 3.79
CA LEU A 95 -1.43 4.57 3.38
C LEU A 95 -2.01 3.18 3.60
N ILE A 96 -3.20 3.11 4.15
CA ILE A 96 -3.99 1.87 4.24
C ILE A 96 -5.06 1.93 3.16
N HIS A 97 -4.97 1.04 2.16
CA HIS A 97 -5.81 1.09 0.97
C HIS A 97 -7.14 0.37 1.11
N SER A 98 -7.33 -0.39 2.17
CA SER A 98 -8.37 -1.43 2.24
C SER A 98 -9.35 -1.22 3.39
N VAL A 99 -9.71 0.02 3.68
CA VAL A 99 -10.70 0.31 4.73
C VAL A 99 -12.09 0.03 4.17
N ASP A 100 -12.61 -1.14 4.51
CA ASP A 100 -13.80 -1.74 3.93
C ASP A 100 -15.01 -1.77 4.87
N SER A 101 -14.91 -1.16 6.04
CA SER A 101 -16.02 -1.08 7.00
C SER A 101 -15.82 0.08 7.96
N LEU A 102 -16.94 0.55 8.51
CA LEU A 102 -16.91 1.58 9.55
C LEU A 102 -16.23 1.04 10.82
N HIS A 103 -16.44 -0.23 11.13
CA HIS A 103 -15.81 -0.89 12.27
C HIS A 103 -14.28 -0.81 12.18
N LEU A 104 -13.73 -1.12 11.01
CA LEU A 104 -12.29 -1.02 10.77
C LEU A 104 -11.81 0.43 10.87
N ALA A 105 -12.54 1.36 10.27
CA ALA A 105 -12.20 2.79 10.33
C ALA A 105 -12.14 3.29 11.79
N LYS A 106 -13.09 2.88 12.61
CA LYS A 106 -13.12 3.26 14.03
C LYS A 106 -11.94 2.69 14.81
N GLU A 107 -11.53 1.46 14.51
CA GLU A 107 -10.36 0.87 15.16
C GLU A 107 -9.07 1.61 14.75
N ILE A 108 -8.94 1.97 13.48
CA ILE A 108 -7.81 2.78 13.01
C ILE A 108 -7.77 4.12 13.75
N GLU A 109 -8.91 4.80 13.85
CA GLU A 109 -9.04 6.06 14.59
C GLU A 109 -8.61 5.91 16.04
N LYS A 110 -9.09 4.86 16.70
CA LYS A 110 -8.77 4.57 18.10
C LYS A 110 -7.27 4.38 18.30
N GLN A 111 -6.62 3.58 17.46
CA GLN A 111 -5.20 3.32 17.57
C GLN A 111 -4.37 4.55 17.20
N ALA A 112 -4.82 5.32 16.20
CA ALA A 112 -4.17 6.57 15.83
C ALA A 112 -4.19 7.58 16.99
N ALA A 113 -5.33 7.69 17.66
CA ALA A 113 -5.47 8.56 18.84
C ALA A 113 -4.54 8.14 19.98
N LYS A 114 -4.44 6.83 20.23
CA LYS A 114 -3.54 6.30 21.29
C LYS A 114 -2.08 6.62 21.00
N GLN A 115 -1.67 6.62 19.75
CA GLN A 115 -0.29 6.87 19.35
C GLN A 115 -0.04 8.34 18.98
N ASN A 116 -1.07 9.16 19.02
CA ASN A 116 -1.01 10.58 18.66
C ASN A 116 -0.44 10.78 17.25
N VAL A 117 -0.99 10.02 16.29
CA VAL A 117 -0.59 10.08 14.87
C VAL A 117 -1.82 10.25 13.98
N THR A 118 -1.59 10.74 12.77
CA THR A 118 -2.60 10.81 11.73
C THR A 118 -2.35 9.69 10.74
N VAL A 119 -3.41 8.98 10.35
CA VAL A 119 -3.33 7.85 9.43
C VAL A 119 -4.09 8.19 8.15
N SER A 120 -3.43 8.02 7.01
CA SER A 120 -4.08 8.19 5.71
C SER A 120 -4.71 6.86 5.29
N ILE A 121 -5.94 6.92 4.83
CA ILE A 121 -6.68 5.73 4.42
C ILE A 121 -7.38 5.97 3.08
N LEU A 122 -7.65 4.86 2.37
CA LEU A 122 -8.58 4.82 1.26
C LEU A 122 -9.77 3.93 1.65
N VAL A 123 -10.96 4.43 1.43
CA VAL A 123 -12.18 3.64 1.67
C VAL A 123 -12.39 2.73 0.45
N GLU A 124 -12.42 1.43 0.71
CA GLU A 124 -12.64 0.44 -0.34
C GLU A 124 -14.14 0.27 -0.55
N VAL A 125 -14.62 0.53 -1.76
CA VAL A 125 -16.03 0.47 -2.13
C VAL A 125 -16.25 -0.68 -3.10
N ASN A 126 -17.21 -1.55 -2.80
CA ASN A 126 -17.60 -2.65 -3.68
C ASN A 126 -18.65 -2.16 -4.70
N ILE A 127 -18.17 -1.51 -5.75
CA ILE A 127 -19.04 -0.92 -6.77
C ILE A 127 -19.80 -1.99 -7.55
N ALA A 128 -19.15 -3.13 -7.83
CA ALA A 128 -19.75 -4.24 -8.55
C ALA A 128 -20.71 -5.07 -7.70
N GLU A 129 -20.77 -4.82 -6.39
CA GLU A 129 -21.64 -5.53 -5.44
C GLU A 129 -21.42 -7.05 -5.43
N GLU A 130 -20.16 -7.47 -5.60
CA GLU A 130 -19.79 -8.88 -5.53
C GLU A 130 -19.71 -9.33 -4.07
N GLU A 131 -20.52 -10.30 -3.67
CA GLU A 131 -20.57 -10.77 -2.29
C GLU A 131 -19.25 -11.40 -1.83
N SER A 132 -18.51 -12.01 -2.74
CA SER A 132 -17.23 -12.65 -2.43
C SER A 132 -16.06 -11.67 -2.26
N LYS A 133 -16.28 -10.36 -2.51
CA LYS A 133 -15.27 -9.34 -2.41
C LYS A 133 -15.47 -8.48 -1.17
N PHE A 134 -14.35 -7.92 -0.69
CA PHE A 134 -14.40 -6.95 0.39
C PHE A 134 -14.79 -5.58 -0.15
N GLY A 135 -15.13 -4.68 0.75
CA GLY A 135 -15.47 -3.32 0.41
C GLY A 135 -16.82 -2.90 0.95
N ILE A 136 -16.97 -1.61 1.17
CA ILE A 136 -18.23 -1.01 1.61
C ILE A 136 -19.16 -0.92 0.39
N HIS A 137 -20.45 -1.25 0.57
CA HIS A 137 -21.42 -1.04 -0.50
C HIS A 137 -21.52 0.45 -0.82
N LYS A 138 -21.75 0.76 -2.10
CA LYS A 138 -21.78 2.17 -2.56
C LYS A 138 -22.83 3.00 -1.83
N GLU A 139 -23.93 2.39 -1.38
CA GLU A 139 -25.00 3.05 -0.64
C GLU A 139 -24.56 3.47 0.77
N GLU A 140 -23.51 2.85 1.32
CA GLU A 140 -22.97 3.17 2.65
C GLU A 140 -21.85 4.20 2.57
N THR A 141 -21.41 4.55 1.37
CA THR A 141 -20.33 5.52 1.16
C THR A 141 -20.91 6.91 1.04
N ILE A 142 -20.41 7.82 1.84
CA ILE A 142 -20.88 9.21 1.87
C ILE A 142 -19.94 10.10 1.08
#